data_6f8115a4d202236f84f81142245fcf98
#
_entry.id   6f8115a4d202236f84f81142245fcf98
#
_cell.length_a   1.000
_cell.length_b   1.000
_cell.length_c   1.000
_cell.angle_alpha   90.00
_cell.angle_beta   90.00
_cell.angle_gamma   90.00
#
_symmetry.space_group_name_H-M   'P 1'
#
loop_
_entity.id
_entity.type
_entity.pdbx_description
1 polymer ?
#
loop_
_entity_poly.entity_id
_entity_poly.type
_entity_poly.pdbx_seq_one_letter_code
_entity_poly.pdbx_strand_id
1 'polypeptide(L)'
;MDDHELYQLRFPIGECVFEENYSEAAMKQMLLDLQTFPERLEMVVQHLSEQQLQTPYRPGGWTINQVIHHCADSHMNMLIRLKLTLSEEHPTIKPYLEADWAEMADYDLPFNIALTILHPVHRKINQILRALNPEQLNRTYFHPQYQKSFRVYDLICLYAWHGNHHLAHITSLIKRQSW
;
A
#
# COMPACT_ATOMS: atom_id res chain seq x y z
N MET A 1 13.54 0.68 -24.06
CA MET A 1 13.31 1.36 -22.76
C MET A 1 14.64 1.39 -22.06
N ASP A 2 15.10 2.55 -21.65
CA ASP A 2 16.34 2.72 -20.93
C ASP A 2 16.13 2.52 -19.40
N ASP A 3 17.23 2.52 -18.63
CA ASP A 3 17.18 2.28 -17.18
C ASP A 3 16.44 3.41 -16.43
N HIS A 4 16.49 4.64 -16.95
CA HIS A 4 15.79 5.78 -16.37
C HIS A 4 14.27 5.68 -16.57
N GLU A 5 13.84 5.31 -17.77
CA GLU A 5 12.43 5.06 -18.08
C GLU A 5 11.89 3.92 -17.21
N LEU A 6 12.66 2.82 -17.07
CA LEU A 6 12.27 1.70 -16.22
C LEU A 6 12.15 2.12 -14.75
N TYR A 7 13.08 2.94 -14.25
CA TYR A 7 13.03 3.48 -12.90
C TYR A 7 11.76 4.32 -12.67
N GLN A 8 11.41 5.20 -13.60
CA GLN A 8 10.20 6.02 -13.52
C GLN A 8 8.91 5.17 -13.51
N LEU A 9 8.89 4.05 -14.24
CA LEU A 9 7.76 3.12 -14.21
C LEU A 9 7.68 2.33 -12.89
N ARG A 10 8.82 2.07 -12.24
CA ARG A 10 8.88 1.41 -10.94
C ARG A 10 8.53 2.34 -9.79
N PHE A 11 8.88 3.61 -9.90
CA PHE A 11 8.69 4.63 -8.87
C PHE A 11 8.01 5.88 -9.44
N PRO A 12 6.75 5.77 -9.90
CA PRO A 12 6.06 6.86 -10.59
C PRO A 12 5.84 8.11 -9.73
N ILE A 13 5.91 7.97 -8.42
CA ILE A 13 5.84 9.09 -7.43
C ILE A 13 7.09 9.19 -6.56
N GLY A 14 8.23 8.60 -7.00
CA GLY A 14 9.44 8.52 -6.21
C GLY A 14 9.38 7.46 -5.11
N GLU A 15 10.47 7.35 -4.35
CA GLU A 15 10.60 6.40 -3.23
C GLU A 15 9.97 6.95 -1.95
N CYS A 16 9.62 6.06 -1.01
CA CYS A 16 9.13 6.44 0.29
C CYS A 16 10.26 7.08 1.12
N VAL A 17 10.03 8.29 1.61
CA VAL A 17 10.98 9.01 2.46
C VAL A 17 10.40 9.10 3.87
N PHE A 18 11.18 8.64 4.86
CA PHE A 18 10.83 8.74 6.27
C PHE A 18 11.46 9.99 6.87
N GLU A 19 10.68 10.71 7.67
CA GLU A 19 11.10 11.92 8.36
C GLU A 19 11.27 11.67 9.86
N GLU A 20 12.22 12.36 10.50
CA GLU A 20 12.36 12.32 11.95
C GLU A 20 11.13 12.91 12.64
N ASN A 21 10.62 14.02 12.10
CA ASN A 21 9.44 14.71 12.60
C ASN A 21 8.48 15.02 11.44
N TYR A 22 7.28 14.46 11.50
CA TYR A 22 6.22 14.75 10.53
C TYR A 22 5.45 16.00 10.95
N SER A 23 5.27 16.96 10.03
CA SER A 23 4.39 18.11 10.28
C SER A 23 2.93 17.68 10.44
N GLU A 24 2.13 18.47 11.14
CA GLU A 24 0.70 18.24 11.29
C GLU A 24 0.00 18.16 9.91
N ALA A 25 0.40 19.03 8.98
CA ALA A 25 -0.13 19.02 7.61
C ALA A 25 0.21 17.73 6.86
N ALA A 26 1.45 17.22 6.97
CA ALA A 26 1.86 15.95 6.38
C ALA A 26 1.08 14.77 6.98
N MET A 27 0.93 14.72 8.31
CA MET A 27 0.14 13.71 8.99
C MET A 27 -1.31 13.72 8.54
N LYS A 28 -1.94 14.89 8.46
CA LYS A 28 -3.32 15.04 7.99
C LYS A 28 -3.49 14.53 6.55
N GLN A 29 -2.52 14.81 5.67
CA GLN A 29 -2.56 14.32 4.29
C GLN A 29 -2.41 12.81 4.24
N MET A 30 -1.45 12.20 4.95
CA MET A 30 -1.25 10.76 4.99
C MET A 30 -2.48 10.02 5.53
N LEU A 31 -3.13 10.55 6.58
CA LEU A 31 -4.37 9.98 7.11
C LEU A 31 -5.53 10.09 6.11
N LEU A 32 -5.63 11.19 5.36
CA LEU A 32 -6.60 11.37 4.29
C LEU A 32 -6.35 10.38 3.14
N ASP A 33 -5.09 10.20 2.74
CA ASP A 33 -4.70 9.25 1.70
C ASP A 33 -5.08 7.82 2.08
N LEU A 34 -4.80 7.40 3.32
CA LEU A 34 -5.23 6.11 3.83
C LEU A 34 -6.76 6.00 3.90
N GLN A 35 -7.44 7.05 4.32
CA GLN A 35 -8.91 7.06 4.44
C GLN A 35 -9.58 6.86 3.08
N THR A 36 -9.06 7.48 2.02
CA THR A 36 -9.69 7.53 0.70
C THR A 36 -9.13 6.54 -0.30
N PHE A 37 -8.07 5.82 0.05
CA PHE A 37 -7.38 4.92 -0.90
C PHE A 37 -8.29 3.85 -1.52
N PRO A 38 -9.12 3.09 -0.76
CA PRO A 38 -9.97 2.06 -1.36
C PRO A 38 -10.94 2.62 -2.40
N GLU A 39 -11.60 3.74 -2.09
CA GLU A 39 -12.54 4.41 -2.98
C GLU A 39 -11.84 4.94 -4.23
N ARG A 40 -10.65 5.55 -4.08
CA ARG A 40 -9.86 6.05 -5.22
C ARG A 40 -9.39 4.90 -6.13
N LEU A 41 -8.98 3.78 -5.55
CA LEU A 41 -8.60 2.60 -6.32
C LEU A 41 -9.80 2.03 -7.07
N GLU A 42 -10.92 1.83 -6.39
CA GLU A 42 -12.17 1.35 -7.00
C GLU A 42 -12.61 2.23 -8.17
N MET A 43 -12.64 3.56 -7.98
CA MET A 43 -13.01 4.52 -9.04
C MET A 43 -12.16 4.38 -10.29
N VAL A 44 -10.88 4.05 -10.15
CA VAL A 44 -9.95 3.90 -11.28
C VAL A 44 -10.15 2.56 -12.00
N VAL A 45 -10.41 1.48 -11.26
CA VAL A 45 -10.38 0.12 -11.83
C VAL A 45 -11.75 -0.42 -12.25
N GLN A 46 -12.86 0.11 -11.72
CA GLN A 46 -14.22 -0.41 -11.94
C GLN A 46 -14.67 -0.45 -13.39
N HIS A 47 -14.05 0.35 -14.27
CA HIS A 47 -14.41 0.44 -15.69
C HIS A 47 -13.43 -0.30 -16.61
N LEU A 48 -12.37 -0.90 -16.05
CA LEU A 48 -11.40 -1.63 -16.84
C LEU A 48 -11.97 -2.98 -17.27
N SER A 49 -11.73 -3.33 -18.54
CA SER A 49 -12.05 -4.66 -19.08
C SER A 49 -11.10 -5.71 -18.50
N GLU A 50 -11.48 -6.98 -18.60
CA GLU A 50 -10.64 -8.13 -18.21
C GLU A 50 -9.26 -8.08 -18.87
N GLN A 51 -9.21 -7.78 -20.17
CA GLN A 51 -7.95 -7.66 -20.89
C GLN A 51 -7.07 -6.54 -20.33
N GLN A 52 -7.65 -5.41 -19.94
CA GLN A 52 -6.92 -4.30 -19.32
C GLN A 52 -6.40 -4.67 -17.95
N LEU A 53 -7.22 -5.37 -17.12
CA LEU A 53 -6.83 -5.86 -15.80
C LEU A 53 -5.65 -6.85 -15.86
N GLN A 54 -5.55 -7.65 -16.93
CA GLN A 54 -4.45 -8.59 -17.14
C GLN A 54 -3.21 -7.95 -17.80
N THR A 55 -3.21 -6.63 -18.01
CA THR A 55 -2.05 -5.93 -18.61
C THR A 55 -1.03 -5.56 -17.51
N PRO A 56 0.25 -5.92 -17.67
CA PRO A 56 1.30 -5.52 -16.75
C PRO A 56 1.52 -3.99 -16.75
N TYR A 57 1.68 -3.39 -15.57
CA TYR A 57 1.91 -1.94 -15.46
C TYR A 57 3.26 -1.48 -16.04
N ARG A 58 4.20 -2.40 -16.20
CA ARG A 58 5.50 -2.24 -16.89
C ARG A 58 6.00 -3.60 -17.41
N PRO A 59 7.01 -3.64 -18.29
CA PRO A 59 7.67 -4.88 -18.66
C PRO A 59 8.22 -5.63 -17.43
N GLY A 60 7.85 -6.92 -17.30
CA GLY A 60 8.23 -7.76 -16.15
C GLY A 60 7.64 -7.30 -14.80
N GLY A 61 6.63 -6.44 -14.82
CA GLY A 61 5.86 -6.05 -13.65
C GLY A 61 4.58 -6.86 -13.48
N TRP A 62 3.88 -6.64 -12.40
CA TRP A 62 2.58 -7.24 -12.11
C TRP A 62 1.49 -6.69 -13.04
N THR A 63 0.47 -7.48 -13.29
CA THR A 63 -0.77 -7.03 -13.93
C THR A 63 -1.54 -6.08 -12.99
N ILE A 64 -2.48 -5.30 -13.55
CA ILE A 64 -3.35 -4.46 -12.70
C ILE A 64 -4.07 -5.31 -11.66
N ASN A 65 -4.59 -6.48 -12.06
CA ASN A 65 -5.26 -7.41 -11.13
C ASN A 65 -4.34 -7.81 -9.97
N GLN A 66 -3.11 -8.22 -10.27
CA GLN A 66 -2.11 -8.56 -9.23
C GLN A 66 -1.81 -7.37 -8.32
N VAL A 67 -1.69 -6.15 -8.85
CA VAL A 67 -1.47 -4.94 -8.04
C VAL A 67 -2.63 -4.70 -7.06
N ILE A 68 -3.89 -4.91 -7.47
CA ILE A 68 -5.06 -4.73 -6.60
C ILE A 68 -5.06 -5.76 -5.47
N HIS A 69 -4.80 -7.04 -5.78
CA HIS A 69 -4.70 -8.11 -4.78
C HIS A 69 -3.54 -7.87 -3.81
N HIS A 70 -2.37 -7.46 -4.33
CA HIS A 70 -1.23 -7.05 -3.50
C HIS A 70 -1.57 -5.91 -2.54
N CYS A 71 -2.33 -4.91 -2.97
CA CYS A 71 -2.78 -3.84 -2.06
C CYS A 71 -3.63 -4.39 -0.91
N ALA A 72 -4.53 -5.34 -1.16
CA ALA A 72 -5.34 -5.95 -0.12
C ALA A 72 -4.48 -6.70 0.89
N ASP A 73 -3.57 -7.54 0.44
CA ASP A 73 -2.65 -8.32 1.28
C ASP A 73 -1.71 -7.43 2.09
N SER A 74 -1.12 -6.43 1.43
CA SER A 74 -0.21 -5.49 2.08
C SER A 74 -0.92 -4.69 3.17
N HIS A 75 -2.13 -4.20 2.92
CA HIS A 75 -2.86 -3.41 3.90
C HIS A 75 -3.50 -4.26 5.02
N MET A 76 -3.76 -5.55 4.79
CA MET A 76 -4.03 -6.51 5.88
C MET A 76 -2.81 -6.65 6.79
N ASN A 77 -1.61 -6.76 6.23
CA ASN A 77 -0.36 -6.77 6.99
C ASN A 77 -0.14 -5.45 7.75
N MET A 78 -0.50 -4.28 7.18
CA MET A 78 -0.52 -3.01 7.91
C MET A 78 -1.38 -3.09 9.17
N LEU A 79 -2.63 -3.58 9.04
CA LEU A 79 -3.55 -3.69 10.18
C LEU A 79 -2.99 -4.60 11.28
N ILE A 80 -2.37 -5.73 10.89
CA ILE A 80 -1.74 -6.67 11.83
C ILE A 80 -0.56 -6.00 12.52
N ARG A 81 0.36 -5.39 11.75
CA ARG A 81 1.55 -4.70 12.27
C ARG A 81 1.18 -3.56 13.22
N LEU A 82 0.16 -2.75 12.86
CA LEU A 82 -0.36 -1.68 13.71
C LEU A 82 -0.87 -2.23 15.04
N LYS A 83 -1.67 -3.29 15.03
CA LYS A 83 -2.21 -3.91 16.24
C LYS A 83 -1.11 -4.51 17.11
N LEU A 84 -0.17 -5.24 16.54
CA LEU A 84 0.99 -5.78 17.29
C LEU A 84 1.77 -4.66 17.96
N THR A 85 2.09 -3.58 17.22
CA THR A 85 2.84 -2.44 17.76
C THR A 85 2.12 -1.74 18.92
N LEU A 86 0.79 -1.71 18.88
CA LEU A 86 -0.01 -1.07 19.94
C LEU A 86 -0.25 -1.97 21.15
N SER A 87 -0.21 -3.30 20.99
CA SER A 87 -0.53 -4.26 22.06
C SER A 87 0.70 -4.90 22.71
N GLU A 88 1.85 -4.90 22.04
CA GLU A 88 3.07 -5.55 22.51
C GLU A 88 4.20 -4.53 22.64
N GLU A 89 5.20 -4.84 23.45
CA GLU A 89 6.38 -3.99 23.60
C GLU A 89 7.41 -4.32 22.51
N HIS A 90 7.63 -3.37 21.58
CA HIS A 90 8.59 -3.48 20.48
C HIS A 90 8.57 -4.82 19.72
N PRO A 91 7.41 -5.24 19.17
CA PRO A 91 7.28 -6.56 18.55
C PRO A 91 8.16 -6.67 17.29
N THR A 92 8.63 -7.89 17.01
CA THR A 92 9.22 -8.23 15.73
C THR A 92 8.10 -8.66 14.77
N ILE A 93 7.91 -7.94 13.67
CA ILE A 93 6.88 -8.29 12.68
C ILE A 93 7.37 -9.38 11.73
N LYS A 94 6.42 -10.11 11.14
CA LYS A 94 6.72 -11.09 10.09
C LYS A 94 6.74 -10.40 8.72
N PRO A 95 7.89 -10.36 8.01
CA PRO A 95 7.89 -10.03 6.57
C PRO A 95 7.27 -11.16 5.76
N TYR A 96 6.83 -10.86 4.56
CA TYR A 96 6.33 -11.86 3.61
C TYR A 96 6.98 -11.62 2.22
N LEU A 97 6.96 -12.65 1.38
CA LEU A 97 7.55 -12.64 0.04
C LEU A 97 6.47 -12.18 -0.96
N GLU A 98 6.40 -10.89 -1.22
CA GLU A 98 5.33 -10.28 -2.02
C GLU A 98 5.26 -10.87 -3.43
N ALA A 99 6.43 -11.16 -4.03
CA ALA A 99 6.51 -11.75 -5.36
C ALA A 99 5.95 -13.16 -5.39
N ASP A 100 6.24 -13.97 -4.36
CA ASP A 100 5.75 -15.35 -4.28
C ASP A 100 4.23 -15.38 -4.02
N TRP A 101 3.73 -14.41 -3.23
CA TRP A 101 2.28 -14.29 -2.99
C TRP A 101 1.54 -13.91 -4.28
N ALA A 102 2.11 -13.02 -5.10
CA ALA A 102 1.52 -12.60 -6.36
C ALA A 102 1.40 -13.73 -7.41
N GLU A 103 2.07 -14.86 -7.20
CA GLU A 103 1.97 -16.07 -8.05
C GLU A 103 1.01 -17.12 -7.47
N MET A 104 0.34 -16.85 -6.34
CA MET A 104 -0.64 -17.77 -5.76
C MET A 104 -1.99 -17.67 -6.48
N ALA A 105 -2.75 -18.79 -6.47
CA ALA A 105 -4.00 -18.93 -7.23
C ALA A 105 -5.11 -17.94 -6.84
N ASP A 106 -5.08 -17.36 -5.65
CA ASP A 106 -6.03 -16.34 -5.21
C ASP A 106 -5.87 -15.01 -5.95
N TYR A 107 -4.70 -14.74 -6.55
CA TYR A 107 -4.48 -13.58 -7.42
C TYR A 107 -5.15 -13.71 -8.80
N ASP A 108 -5.64 -14.91 -9.17
CA ASP A 108 -6.48 -15.13 -10.35
C ASP A 108 -7.97 -14.76 -10.10
N LEU A 109 -8.35 -14.51 -8.85
CA LEU A 109 -9.71 -14.08 -8.52
C LEU A 109 -10.00 -12.68 -9.09
N PRO A 110 -11.28 -12.38 -9.37
CA PRO A 110 -11.69 -11.04 -9.81
C PRO A 110 -11.31 -9.97 -8.79
N PHE A 111 -10.86 -8.80 -9.27
CA PHE A 111 -10.36 -7.69 -8.44
C PHE A 111 -11.35 -7.19 -7.36
N ASN A 112 -12.65 -7.37 -7.59
CA ASN A 112 -13.67 -6.98 -6.61
C ASN A 112 -13.58 -7.77 -5.29
N ILE A 113 -12.99 -8.98 -5.31
CA ILE A 113 -12.71 -9.75 -4.08
C ILE A 113 -11.67 -8.99 -3.24
N ALA A 114 -10.58 -8.53 -3.86
CA ALA A 114 -9.56 -7.73 -3.17
C ALA A 114 -10.12 -6.39 -2.65
N LEU A 115 -10.97 -5.70 -3.42
CA LEU A 115 -11.63 -4.47 -2.96
C LEU A 115 -12.55 -4.74 -1.76
N THR A 116 -13.30 -5.87 -1.77
CA THR A 116 -14.17 -6.28 -0.65
C THR A 116 -13.36 -6.51 0.64
N ILE A 117 -12.10 -6.92 0.55
CA ILE A 117 -11.18 -7.02 1.69
C ILE A 117 -10.66 -5.64 2.08
N LEU A 118 -10.24 -4.84 1.11
CA LEU A 118 -9.54 -3.57 1.31
C LEU A 118 -10.42 -2.54 2.04
N HIS A 119 -11.67 -2.37 1.65
CA HIS A 119 -12.59 -1.43 2.28
C HIS A 119 -12.76 -1.63 3.79
N PRO A 120 -13.14 -2.81 4.32
CA PRO A 120 -13.28 -3.00 5.76
C PRO A 120 -11.94 -2.97 6.49
N VAL A 121 -10.82 -3.40 5.87
CA VAL A 121 -9.48 -3.28 6.45
C VAL A 121 -9.15 -1.81 6.70
N HIS A 122 -9.33 -0.94 5.70
CA HIS A 122 -9.10 0.50 5.84
C HIS A 122 -10.03 1.17 6.87
N ARG A 123 -11.30 0.75 6.95
CA ARG A 123 -12.21 1.23 8.00
C ARG A 123 -11.65 0.94 9.40
N LYS A 124 -11.12 -0.28 9.61
CA LYS A 124 -10.50 -0.67 10.89
C LYS A 124 -9.22 0.13 11.17
N ILE A 125 -8.34 0.26 10.16
CA ILE A 125 -7.11 1.06 10.27
C ILE A 125 -7.45 2.49 10.67
N ASN A 126 -8.32 3.16 9.93
CA ASN A 126 -8.70 4.54 10.16
C ASN A 126 -9.34 4.75 11.54
N GLN A 127 -10.18 3.80 12.00
CA GLN A 127 -10.77 3.87 13.33
C GLN A 127 -9.69 3.80 14.44
N ILE A 128 -8.68 2.95 14.27
CA ILE A 128 -7.55 2.86 15.21
C ILE A 128 -6.75 4.16 15.17
N LEU A 129 -6.32 4.60 13.98
CA LEU A 129 -5.44 5.78 13.83
C LEU A 129 -6.06 7.07 14.40
N ARG A 130 -7.38 7.25 14.28
CA ARG A 130 -8.09 8.42 14.84
C ARG A 130 -8.09 8.46 16.37
N ALA A 131 -7.90 7.33 17.03
CA ALA A 131 -7.92 7.20 18.48
C ALA A 131 -6.54 7.28 19.12
N LEU A 132 -5.45 7.33 18.32
CA LEU A 132 -4.09 7.32 18.83
C LEU A 132 -3.68 8.67 19.43
N ASN A 133 -3.00 8.61 20.55
CA ASN A 133 -2.31 9.74 21.15
C ASN A 133 -0.84 9.81 20.66
N PRO A 134 -0.11 10.91 20.93
CA PRO A 134 1.29 11.06 20.50
C PRO A 134 2.25 9.98 21.03
N GLU A 135 2.02 9.44 22.24
CA GLU A 135 2.82 8.36 22.80
C GLU A 135 2.66 7.08 21.97
N GLN A 136 1.43 6.71 21.63
CA GLN A 136 1.12 5.54 20.81
C GLN A 136 1.66 5.67 19.39
N LEU A 137 1.67 6.88 18.82
CA LEU A 137 2.26 7.15 17.50
C LEU A 137 3.78 6.96 17.47
N ASN A 138 4.46 7.10 18.62
CA ASN A 138 5.89 6.85 18.77
C ASN A 138 6.24 5.40 19.15
N ARG A 139 5.27 4.53 19.42
CA ARG A 139 5.54 3.11 19.63
C ARG A 139 6.21 2.50 18.41
N THR A 140 7.10 1.53 18.64
CA THR A 140 7.96 0.97 17.59
C THR A 140 7.76 -0.53 17.41
N TYR A 141 8.08 -1.02 16.23
CA TYR A 141 8.24 -2.43 15.89
C TYR A 141 9.57 -2.65 15.15
N PHE A 142 10.13 -3.85 15.25
CA PHE A 142 11.31 -4.25 14.50
C PHE A 142 10.93 -4.98 13.20
N HIS A 143 11.51 -4.56 12.08
CA HIS A 143 11.33 -5.20 10.78
C HIS A 143 12.60 -5.98 10.40
N PRO A 144 12.60 -7.34 10.46
CA PRO A 144 13.82 -8.12 10.29
C PRO A 144 14.41 -8.04 8.88
N GLN A 145 13.61 -7.85 7.83
CA GLN A 145 14.12 -7.71 6.47
C GLN A 145 14.95 -6.44 6.27
N TYR A 146 14.55 -5.34 6.91
CA TYR A 146 15.27 -4.05 6.87
C TYR A 146 16.28 -3.89 8.00
N GLN A 147 16.33 -4.83 8.96
CA GLN A 147 17.17 -4.74 10.18
C GLN A 147 17.01 -3.40 10.89
N LYS A 148 15.77 -2.89 10.95
CA LYS A 148 15.45 -1.55 11.43
C LYS A 148 14.14 -1.53 12.22
N SER A 149 14.09 -0.64 13.21
CA SER A 149 12.87 -0.30 13.93
C SER A 149 12.15 0.87 13.26
N PHE A 150 10.83 0.78 13.21
CA PHE A 150 9.94 1.80 12.66
C PHE A 150 8.92 2.18 13.71
N ARG A 151 8.54 3.46 13.74
CA ARG A 151 7.45 3.97 14.58
C ARG A 151 6.10 3.74 13.89
N VAL A 152 5.01 3.89 14.64
CA VAL A 152 3.66 3.96 14.05
C VAL A 152 3.56 5.13 13.07
N TYR A 153 4.22 6.28 13.32
CA TYR A 153 4.37 7.37 12.35
C TYR A 153 4.92 6.89 11.00
N ASP A 154 5.99 6.10 11.04
CA ASP A 154 6.65 5.59 9.83
C ASP A 154 5.78 4.54 9.11
N LEU A 155 5.00 3.75 9.87
CA LEU A 155 4.01 2.83 9.31
C LEU A 155 2.92 3.59 8.55
N ILE A 156 2.39 4.69 9.09
CA ILE A 156 1.40 5.56 8.44
C ILE A 156 1.99 6.14 7.15
N CYS A 157 3.21 6.70 7.22
CA CYS A 157 3.91 7.26 6.06
C CYS A 157 4.09 6.21 4.96
N LEU A 158 4.62 5.03 5.31
CA LEU A 158 4.85 3.95 4.36
C LEU A 158 3.56 3.55 3.63
N TYR A 159 2.47 3.34 4.36
CA TYR A 159 1.24 2.82 3.74
C TYR A 159 0.40 3.89 3.03
N ALA A 160 0.51 5.16 3.41
CA ALA A 160 -0.03 6.27 2.63
C ALA A 160 0.71 6.40 1.28
N TRP A 161 2.05 6.34 1.32
CA TRP A 161 2.88 6.30 0.11
C TRP A 161 2.59 5.05 -0.73
N HIS A 162 2.51 3.85 -0.12
CA HIS A 162 2.30 2.57 -0.80
C HIS A 162 0.99 2.54 -1.59
N GLY A 163 -0.11 2.98 -0.99
CA GLY A 163 -1.39 3.08 -1.69
C GLY A 163 -1.33 4.04 -2.89
N ASN A 164 -0.76 5.23 -2.70
CA ASN A 164 -0.57 6.21 -3.76
C ASN A 164 0.38 5.71 -4.86
N HIS A 165 1.44 4.99 -4.49
CA HIS A 165 2.42 4.40 -5.39
C HIS A 165 1.78 3.37 -6.34
N HIS A 166 1.00 2.44 -5.79
CA HIS A 166 0.31 1.44 -6.61
C HIS A 166 -0.83 2.02 -7.43
N LEU A 167 -1.55 3.00 -6.90
CA LEU A 167 -2.53 3.75 -7.68
C LEU A 167 -1.87 4.48 -8.86
N ALA A 168 -0.67 5.04 -8.66
CA ALA A 168 0.10 5.70 -9.72
C ALA A 168 0.61 4.70 -10.77
N HIS A 169 0.96 3.45 -10.43
CA HIS A 169 1.27 2.41 -11.40
C HIS A 169 0.10 2.20 -12.36
N ILE A 170 -1.12 2.05 -11.83
CA ILE A 170 -2.34 1.81 -12.61
C ILE A 170 -2.69 3.03 -13.47
N THR A 171 -2.76 4.22 -12.86
CA THR A 171 -3.16 5.45 -13.58
C THR A 171 -2.14 5.87 -14.64
N SER A 172 -0.84 5.63 -14.41
CA SER A 172 0.20 5.87 -15.40
C SER A 172 0.09 4.90 -16.57
N LEU A 173 -0.27 3.64 -16.34
CA LEU A 173 -0.54 2.68 -17.42
C LEU A 173 -1.76 3.11 -18.23
N ILE A 174 -2.90 3.41 -17.60
CA ILE A 174 -4.11 3.89 -18.24
C ILE A 174 -3.80 5.09 -19.14
N LYS A 175 -3.04 6.07 -18.63
CA LYS A 175 -2.63 7.25 -19.41
C LYS A 175 -1.76 6.89 -20.62
N ARG A 176 -0.77 5.99 -20.46
CA ARG A 176 0.11 5.58 -21.56
C ARG A 176 -0.62 4.81 -22.65
N GLN A 177 -1.66 4.06 -22.28
CA GLN A 177 -2.47 3.26 -23.20
C GLN A 177 -3.68 4.03 -23.77
N SER A 178 -3.92 5.25 -23.30
CA SER A 178 -5.09 6.07 -23.69
C SER A 178 -6.43 5.37 -23.43
N TRP A 179 -6.55 4.70 -22.29
CA TRP A 179 -7.77 4.01 -21.83
C TRP A 179 -8.73 4.95 -21.11
#